data_e9c55f31d05b9752469c0de3c78bc3f5
#
_entry.id   e9c55f31d05b9752469c0de3c78bc3f5
#
_cell.length_a   1.000
_cell.length_b   1.000
_cell.length_c   1.000
_cell.angle_alpha   90.00
_cell.angle_beta   90.00
_cell.angle_gamma   90.00
#
_symmetry.space_group_name_H-M   'P 1'
#
loop_
_entity.id
_entity.type
_entity.pdbx_description
1 polymer ?
#
loop_
_entity_poly.entity_id
_entity_poly.type
_entity_poly.pdbx_seq_one_letter_code
_entity_poly.pdbx_strand_id
1 'polypeptide(L)'
;MDFLIADTFTDSLARLNGEEQKAIKTAAFDLQLNPAQPSLSLHKIDRAKDKNFWSARVSSDLRLIVHRTANRLVLCYVAHHDPAYRWAEQRKLETHPKTGAAQFVEIREQVQEILIP
;
A
#
# COMPACT_ATOMS: atom_id res chain seq x y z
N MET A 1 -14.74 10.92 2.39
CA MET A 1 -13.43 10.23 2.27
C MET A 1 -13.11 10.03 0.80
N ASP A 2 -11.96 10.47 0.36
CA ASP A 2 -11.50 10.24 -1.00
C ASP A 2 -10.97 8.83 -1.15
N PHE A 3 -11.33 8.17 -2.23
CA PHE A 3 -10.85 6.83 -2.56
C PHE A 3 -10.03 6.92 -3.85
N LEU A 4 -8.75 6.61 -3.77
CA LEU A 4 -7.81 6.76 -4.88
C LEU A 4 -7.12 5.44 -5.21
N ILE A 5 -6.67 5.32 -6.45
CA ILE A 5 -5.93 4.17 -6.95
C ILE A 5 -4.59 4.65 -7.47
N ALA A 6 -3.50 4.14 -6.89
CA ALA A 6 -2.15 4.46 -7.33
C ALA A 6 -1.73 3.62 -8.54
N ASP A 7 -0.83 4.14 -9.36
CA ASP A 7 -0.28 3.40 -10.49
C ASP A 7 0.45 2.14 -10.06
N THR A 8 1.11 2.17 -8.91
CA THR A 8 1.75 0.99 -8.33
C THR A 8 0.76 -0.13 -8.03
N PHE A 9 -0.48 0.20 -7.69
CA PHE A 9 -1.54 -0.79 -7.52
C PHE A 9 -1.90 -1.45 -8.85
N THR A 10 -2.20 -0.65 -9.89
CA THR A 10 -2.59 -1.19 -11.19
C THR A 10 -1.48 -1.99 -11.84
N ASP A 11 -0.23 -1.54 -11.71
CA ASP A 11 0.94 -2.25 -12.24
C ASP A 11 1.16 -3.59 -11.53
N SER A 12 1.04 -3.61 -10.20
CA SER A 12 1.18 -4.86 -9.44
C SER A 12 0.02 -5.82 -9.68
N LEU A 13 -1.19 -5.30 -9.82
CA LEU A 13 -2.37 -6.09 -10.14
C LEU A 13 -2.20 -6.83 -11.48
N ALA A 14 -1.63 -6.17 -12.48
CA ALA A 14 -1.41 -6.74 -13.81
C ALA A 14 -0.44 -7.94 -13.79
N ARG A 15 0.39 -8.07 -12.76
CA ARG A 15 1.32 -9.21 -12.60
C ARG A 15 0.69 -10.46 -12.02
N LEU A 16 -0.52 -10.35 -11.48
CA LEU A 16 -1.24 -11.47 -10.90
C LEU A 16 -2.00 -12.26 -11.96
N ASN A 17 -2.32 -13.52 -11.68
CA ASN A 17 -3.18 -14.31 -12.57
C ASN A 17 -4.64 -13.82 -12.52
N GLY A 18 -5.49 -14.35 -13.42
CA GLY A 18 -6.87 -13.89 -13.54
C GLY A 18 -7.72 -14.09 -12.30
N GLU A 19 -7.55 -15.21 -11.59
CA GLU A 19 -8.30 -15.47 -10.36
C GLU A 19 -7.84 -14.57 -9.22
N GLU A 20 -6.54 -14.34 -9.10
CA GLU A 20 -5.98 -13.43 -8.12
C GLU A 20 -6.45 -11.99 -8.37
N GLN A 21 -6.43 -11.55 -9.62
CA GLN A 21 -6.94 -10.22 -9.99
C GLN A 21 -8.41 -10.06 -9.61
N LYS A 22 -9.21 -11.08 -9.84
CA LYS A 22 -10.63 -11.08 -9.50
C LYS A 22 -10.83 -10.96 -7.99
N ALA A 23 -10.07 -11.71 -7.22
CA ALA A 23 -10.12 -11.66 -5.76
C ALA A 23 -9.73 -10.27 -5.22
N ILE A 24 -8.71 -9.66 -5.79
CA ILE A 24 -8.26 -8.31 -5.44
C ILE A 24 -9.35 -7.27 -5.76
N LYS A 25 -9.95 -7.35 -6.94
CA LYS A 25 -11.02 -6.41 -7.34
C LYS A 25 -12.20 -6.49 -6.41
N THR A 26 -12.59 -7.69 -6.00
CA THR A 26 -13.66 -7.91 -5.03
C THR A 26 -13.30 -7.29 -3.67
N ALA A 27 -12.08 -7.55 -3.18
CA ALA A 27 -11.61 -6.98 -1.92
C ALA A 27 -11.55 -5.46 -1.97
N ALA A 28 -11.11 -4.88 -3.07
CA ALA A 28 -11.04 -3.43 -3.25
C ALA A 28 -12.44 -2.80 -3.23
N PHE A 29 -13.41 -3.44 -3.84
CA PHE A 29 -14.81 -3.01 -3.80
C PHE A 29 -15.37 -3.09 -2.39
N ASP A 30 -15.16 -4.20 -1.70
CA ASP A 30 -15.61 -4.40 -0.32
C ASP A 30 -14.99 -3.37 0.63
N LEU A 31 -13.71 -3.07 0.43
CA LEU A 31 -12.99 -2.08 1.21
C LEU A 31 -13.59 -0.68 1.05
N GLN A 32 -14.00 -0.33 -0.17
CA GLN A 32 -14.63 0.95 -0.45
C GLN A 32 -16.00 1.05 0.24
N LEU A 33 -16.77 -0.04 0.25
CA LEU A 33 -18.08 -0.08 0.88
C LEU A 33 -18.00 -0.08 2.41
N ASN A 34 -17.08 -0.85 2.98
CA ASN A 34 -16.92 -0.97 4.42
C ASN A 34 -15.49 -1.38 4.80
N PRO A 35 -14.60 -0.42 5.11
CA PRO A 35 -13.23 -0.72 5.53
C PRO A 35 -13.13 -1.55 6.80
N ALA A 36 -14.17 -1.52 7.64
CA ALA A 36 -14.20 -2.27 8.90
C ALA A 36 -14.68 -3.71 8.72
N GLN A 37 -14.95 -4.17 7.50
CA GLN A 37 -15.45 -5.51 7.24
C GLN A 37 -14.47 -6.58 7.76
N PRO A 38 -14.91 -7.50 8.66
CA PRO A 38 -13.99 -8.45 9.31
C PRO A 38 -13.24 -9.37 8.35
N SER A 39 -13.85 -9.72 7.20
CA SER A 39 -13.24 -10.59 6.21
C SER A 39 -11.94 -10.03 5.61
N LEU A 40 -11.77 -8.70 5.63
CA LEU A 40 -10.57 -8.02 5.11
C LEU A 40 -9.42 -8.00 6.12
N SER A 41 -9.70 -8.22 7.40
CA SER A 41 -8.69 -8.18 8.48
C SER A 41 -7.75 -6.97 8.34
N LEU A 42 -8.32 -5.79 8.10
CA LEU A 42 -7.54 -4.57 7.87
C LEU A 42 -6.77 -4.18 9.13
N HIS A 43 -5.45 -4.10 9.04
CA HIS A 43 -4.58 -3.77 10.16
C HIS A 43 -3.35 -2.99 9.74
N LYS A 44 -2.81 -2.21 10.66
CA LYS A 44 -1.58 -1.45 10.43
C LYS A 44 -0.40 -2.38 10.20
N ILE A 45 0.51 -1.92 9.35
CA ILE A 45 1.78 -2.61 9.12
C ILE A 45 2.80 -2.03 10.10
N ASP A 46 3.07 -2.76 11.18
CA ASP A 46 3.86 -2.26 12.31
C ASP A 46 5.30 -1.89 11.92
N ARG A 47 5.90 -2.64 10.99
CA ARG A 47 7.27 -2.41 10.55
C ARG A 47 7.39 -1.28 9.51
N ALA A 48 6.29 -0.83 8.94
CA ALA A 48 6.32 0.27 7.99
C ALA A 48 6.70 1.57 8.70
N LYS A 49 7.62 2.32 8.12
CA LYS A 49 8.03 3.63 8.65
C LYS A 49 6.92 4.66 8.46
N ASP A 50 6.20 4.57 7.36
CA ASP A 50 4.96 5.31 7.15
C ASP A 50 3.83 4.58 7.88
N LYS A 51 3.38 5.13 8.99
CA LYS A 51 2.39 4.50 9.87
C LYS A 51 0.97 4.52 9.32
N ASN A 52 0.77 5.12 8.17
CA ASN A 52 -0.52 5.13 7.48
C ASN A 52 -0.71 3.95 6.52
N PHE A 53 0.30 3.08 6.37
CA PHE A 53 0.14 1.85 5.61
C PHE A 53 -0.60 0.79 6.41
N TRP A 54 -1.60 0.20 5.75
CA TRP A 54 -2.43 -0.87 6.27
C TRP A 54 -2.44 -2.03 5.29
N SER A 55 -2.63 -3.23 5.79
CA SER A 55 -2.77 -4.44 5.00
C SER A 55 -4.17 -4.99 5.10
N ALA A 56 -4.78 -5.31 3.97
CA ALA A 56 -6.02 -6.07 3.89
C ALA A 56 -5.73 -7.50 3.42
N ARG A 57 -6.30 -8.47 4.10
CA ARG A 57 -6.18 -9.88 3.73
C ARG A 57 -7.20 -10.20 2.63
N VAL A 58 -6.71 -10.63 1.47
CA VAL A 58 -7.56 -11.00 0.34
C VAL A 58 -7.76 -12.52 0.28
N SER A 59 -6.70 -13.28 0.50
CA SER A 59 -6.71 -14.72 0.58
C SER A 59 -5.66 -15.19 1.60
N SER A 60 -5.38 -16.48 1.66
CA SER A 60 -4.38 -17.02 2.59
C SER A 60 -3.01 -16.34 2.46
N ASP A 61 -2.65 -15.91 1.25
CA ASP A 61 -1.32 -15.32 0.99
C ASP A 61 -1.36 -13.97 0.28
N LEU A 62 -2.45 -13.61 -0.40
CA LEU A 62 -2.56 -12.32 -1.09
C LEU A 62 -2.90 -11.19 -0.11
N ARG A 63 -2.18 -10.09 -0.25
CA ARG A 63 -2.38 -8.88 0.55
C ARG A 63 -2.54 -7.65 -0.33
N LEU A 64 -3.48 -6.80 0.05
CA LEU A 64 -3.71 -5.50 -0.55
C LEU A 64 -3.16 -4.44 0.42
N ILE A 65 -2.19 -3.67 -0.05
CA ILE A 65 -1.60 -2.58 0.74
C ILE A 65 -2.36 -1.30 0.44
N VAL A 66 -2.83 -0.64 1.48
CA VAL A 66 -3.54 0.64 1.38
C VAL A 66 -2.87 1.68 2.27
N HIS A 67 -3.00 2.93 1.87
CA HIS A 67 -2.56 4.07 2.65
C HIS A 67 -3.80 4.81 3.15
N ARG A 68 -3.97 4.88 4.46
CA ARG A 68 -5.18 5.41 5.07
C ARG A 68 -4.86 6.61 5.95
N THR A 69 -5.49 7.73 5.63
CA THR A 69 -5.52 8.93 6.47
C THR A 69 -6.95 9.23 6.87
N ALA A 70 -7.16 10.31 7.65
CA ALA A 70 -8.51 10.69 8.09
C ALA A 70 -9.47 10.95 6.91
N ASN A 71 -8.94 11.45 5.78
CA ASN A 71 -9.75 11.90 4.64
C ASN A 71 -9.57 11.09 3.36
N ARG A 72 -8.66 10.12 3.35
CA ARG A 72 -8.24 9.48 2.11
C ARG A 72 -7.89 8.02 2.33
N LEU A 73 -8.27 7.19 1.38
CA LEU A 73 -7.82 5.81 1.29
C LEU A 73 -7.27 5.57 -0.11
N VAL A 74 -6.01 5.16 -0.19
CA VAL A 74 -5.32 4.92 -1.47
C VAL A 74 -5.01 3.44 -1.59
N LEU A 75 -5.42 2.82 -2.69
CA LEU A 75 -4.97 1.48 -3.05
C LEU A 75 -3.55 1.59 -3.61
N CYS A 76 -2.59 0.92 -2.97
CA CYS A 76 -1.17 1.15 -3.23
C CYS A 76 -0.47 0.03 -3.96
N TYR A 77 -0.69 -1.20 -3.53
CA TYR A 77 0.08 -2.35 -4.02
C TYR A 77 -0.62 -3.65 -3.69
N VAL A 78 -0.44 -4.67 -4.54
CA VAL A 78 -0.94 -6.03 -4.30
C VAL A 78 0.15 -7.03 -4.61
N ALA A 79 0.31 -8.00 -3.72
CA ALA A 79 1.25 -9.10 -3.92
C ALA A 79 0.97 -10.19 -2.88
N HIS A 80 1.74 -11.26 -2.95
CA HIS A 80 1.80 -12.24 -1.88
C HIS A 80 2.36 -11.60 -0.60
N HIS A 81 2.13 -12.23 0.55
CA HIS A 81 2.37 -11.66 1.87
C HIS A 81 3.75 -11.01 2.02
N ASP A 82 4.82 -11.75 1.76
CA ASP A 82 6.17 -11.25 2.04
C ASP A 82 6.59 -10.09 1.11
N PRO A 83 6.42 -10.19 -0.23
CA PRO A 83 6.70 -9.05 -1.09
C PRO A 83 5.83 -7.84 -0.80
N ALA A 84 4.56 -8.03 -0.45
CA ALA A 84 3.65 -6.92 -0.13
C ALA A 84 4.14 -6.13 1.09
N TYR A 85 4.46 -6.82 2.17
CA TYR A 85 4.97 -6.16 3.38
C TYR A 85 6.33 -5.52 3.15
N ARG A 86 7.21 -6.17 2.41
CA ARG A 86 8.52 -5.60 2.05
C ARG A 86 8.36 -4.31 1.27
N TRP A 87 7.42 -4.26 0.32
CA TRP A 87 7.12 -3.06 -0.43
C TRP A 87 6.72 -1.91 0.49
N ALA A 88 5.79 -2.15 1.41
CA ALA A 88 5.28 -1.14 2.34
C ALA A 88 6.37 -0.67 3.33
N GLU A 89 7.20 -1.59 3.81
CA GLU A 89 8.28 -1.28 4.77
C GLU A 89 9.34 -0.35 4.17
N GLN A 90 9.50 -0.37 2.85
CA GLN A 90 10.54 0.37 2.13
C GLN A 90 10.04 1.69 1.54
N ARG A 91 8.77 2.03 1.71
CA ARG A 91 8.17 3.19 1.04
C ARG A 91 7.41 4.08 2.00
N LYS A 92 7.19 5.30 1.55
CA LYS A 92 6.28 6.26 2.18
C LYS A 92 5.56 7.04 1.10
N LEU A 93 4.37 7.53 1.42
CA LEU A 93 3.61 8.41 0.54
C LEU A 93 3.96 9.85 0.86
N GLU A 94 4.47 10.58 -0.14
CA GLU A 94 4.79 12.00 -0.02
C GLU A 94 4.00 12.83 -1.01
N THR A 95 3.70 14.06 -0.64
CA THR A 95 3.13 15.04 -1.56
C THR A 95 4.26 15.78 -2.25
N HIS A 96 4.22 15.86 -3.58
CA HIS A 96 5.24 16.58 -4.35
C HIS A 96 5.17 18.08 -4.01
N PRO A 97 6.29 18.70 -3.58
CA PRO A 97 6.23 20.07 -3.07
C PRO A 97 5.84 21.13 -4.09
N LYS A 98 6.07 20.88 -5.39
CA LYS A 98 5.75 21.85 -6.45
C LYS A 98 4.37 21.64 -7.07
N THR A 99 3.92 20.41 -7.19
CA THR A 99 2.68 20.07 -7.90
C THR A 99 1.54 19.67 -6.99
N GLY A 100 1.83 19.36 -5.73
CA GLY A 100 0.85 18.80 -4.80
C GLY A 100 0.48 17.35 -5.07
N ALA A 101 1.04 16.72 -6.10
CA ALA A 101 0.75 15.34 -6.43
C ALA A 101 1.34 14.38 -5.39
N ALA A 102 0.54 13.40 -4.97
CA ALA A 102 1.02 12.35 -4.07
C ALA A 102 1.87 11.35 -4.84
N GLN A 103 2.96 10.90 -4.22
CA GLN A 103 3.84 9.89 -4.81
C GLN A 103 4.43 8.98 -3.74
N PHE A 104 4.69 7.73 -4.12
CA PHE A 104 5.40 6.80 -3.26
C PHE A 104 6.90 6.99 -3.44
N VAL A 105 7.57 7.18 -2.33
CA VAL A 105 9.02 7.39 -2.29
C VAL A 105 9.65 6.21 -1.56
N GLU A 106 10.70 5.66 -2.16
CA GLU A 106 11.50 4.64 -1.53
C GLU A 106 12.31 5.24 -0.39
N ILE A 107 12.23 4.61 0.77
CA ILE A 107 13.00 5.03 1.93
C ILE A 107 14.41 4.46 1.77
N ARG A 108 15.38 5.33 1.51
CA ARG A 108 16.78 4.97 1.50
C ARG A 108 17.38 5.28 2.85
N GLU A 109 18.10 4.32 3.41
CA GLU A 109 18.95 4.62 4.54
C GLU A 109 20.01 5.61 4.08
N GLN A 110 19.98 6.80 4.65
CA GLN A 110 21.06 7.74 4.48
C GLN A 110 22.23 7.24 5.31
N VAL A 111 23.16 6.57 4.64
CA VAL A 111 24.49 6.40 5.20
C VAL A 111 25.13 7.76 5.11
N GLN A 112 25.17 8.47 6.23
CA GLN A 112 26.04 9.64 6.33
C GLN A 112 27.48 9.17 6.23
N GLU A 113 28.07 9.34 5.06
CA GLU A 113 29.53 9.32 4.99
C GLU A 113 30.04 10.52 5.79
N ILE A 114 30.53 10.22 6.98
CA ILE A 114 31.35 11.19 7.69
C ILE A 114 32.68 11.17 6.98
N LEU A 115 32.86 12.12 6.07
CA LEU A 115 34.18 12.42 5.52
C LEU A 115 34.99 13.02 6.66
N ILE A 116 35.79 12.21 7.27
CA ILE A 116 36.86 12.69 8.20
C ILE A 116 37.96 13.26 7.32
N PRO A 117 38.19 14.58 7.39
CA PRO A 117 39.28 15.17 6.62
C PRO A 117 40.63 14.64 7.10
#